data_e73749938124a8cb973972d403e12164
#
_entry.id   e73749938124a8cb973972d403e12164
#
_cell.length_a   1.000
_cell.length_b   1.000
_cell.length_c   1.000
_cell.angle_alpha   90.00
_cell.angle_beta   90.00
_cell.angle_gamma   90.00
#
_symmetry.space_group_name_H-M   'P 1'
#
loop_
_entity.id
_entity.type
_entity.pdbx_description
1 polymer ?
#
loop_
_entity_poly.entity_id
_entity_poly.type
_entity_poly.pdbx_seq_one_letter_code
_entity_poly.pdbx_strand_id
1 'polypeptide(L)'
;MEEIKNIVLNNLNVSVLLLDERLKILYANSATESLFDTSSFRVVGKSILNFLKEYDGDLQSSQIDFSAIDKAMNDYRPFTQRELCLQLSDDVNITVDFTVSPIIHGSKKMLLLEIQQVERLIQLNKEQGFLDTHKSARNLIRDLAHEIKNPLGGIKGAAQLLSDDLENRPELREFTNIITKETDRLSKLVNQMLGSNTLPKFTSINIHEIIEHVASLIEKDTMGKINIKKIYDPSIPEISGDRGKLTQAFLNIMLNSVQALSDCKTANPMIEITTSIERNQTIRGVHHRTNCCIQIVDNGPGVSEEMLDCMFFPSISGKVGGTGLGLSISQSAIDVHQGLIKCENKSGKTFFYIYLPLDK
;
A
#
# COMPACT_ATOMS: atom_id res chain seq x y z
N MET A 1 -27.99 22.99 27.25
CA MET A 1 -26.74 23.55 26.72
C MET A 1 -25.53 22.69 27.04
N GLU A 2 -25.41 22.14 28.24
CA GLU A 2 -24.29 21.27 28.65
C GLU A 2 -24.28 19.92 27.91
N GLU A 3 -25.46 19.34 27.67
CA GLU A 3 -25.65 18.12 26.91
C GLU A 3 -25.18 18.25 25.44
N ILE A 4 -25.52 19.40 24.81
CA ILE A 4 -25.08 19.67 23.41
C ILE A 4 -23.56 19.84 23.33
N LYS A 5 -22.91 20.48 24.32
CA LYS A 5 -21.45 20.62 24.37
C LYS A 5 -20.77 19.24 24.46
N ASN A 6 -21.28 18.37 25.30
CA ASN A 6 -20.76 17.00 25.44
C ASN A 6 -20.96 16.18 24.17
N ILE A 7 -22.10 16.32 23.49
CA ILE A 7 -22.33 15.67 22.19
C ILE A 7 -21.32 16.17 21.15
N VAL A 8 -21.07 17.48 21.06
CA VAL A 8 -20.10 18.02 20.10
C VAL A 8 -18.69 17.52 20.40
N LEU A 9 -18.23 17.61 21.65
CA LEU A 9 -16.87 17.20 22.03
C LEU A 9 -16.64 15.69 21.81
N ASN A 10 -17.65 14.86 22.05
CA ASN A 10 -17.53 13.42 21.89
C ASN A 10 -17.66 12.95 20.42
N ASN A 11 -18.10 13.81 19.51
CA ASN A 11 -18.13 13.51 18.07
C ASN A 11 -16.94 14.14 17.31
N LEU A 12 -15.99 14.80 18.00
CA LEU A 12 -14.73 15.22 17.38
C LEU A 12 -13.83 14.02 17.12
N ASN A 13 -13.16 14.03 15.98
CA ASN A 13 -12.15 13.01 15.63
C ASN A 13 -10.77 13.32 16.23
N VAL A 14 -10.63 14.43 16.92
CA VAL A 14 -9.41 14.87 17.60
C VAL A 14 -9.53 14.50 19.08
N SER A 15 -8.49 13.90 19.65
CA SER A 15 -8.42 13.65 21.08
C SER A 15 -8.30 14.97 21.82
N VAL A 16 -9.27 15.26 22.68
CA VAL A 16 -9.32 16.50 23.47
C VAL A 16 -9.29 16.15 24.96
N LEU A 17 -8.27 16.66 25.65
CA LEU A 17 -8.10 16.51 27.09
C LEU A 17 -8.02 17.86 27.77
N LEU A 18 -8.58 17.97 28.97
CA LEU A 18 -8.39 19.13 29.87
C LEU A 18 -7.52 18.68 31.03
N LEU A 19 -6.46 19.43 31.29
CA LEU A 19 -5.48 19.13 32.34
C LEU A 19 -5.48 20.24 33.41
N ASP A 20 -5.21 19.84 34.65
CA ASP A 20 -4.93 20.80 35.74
C ASP A 20 -3.46 21.26 35.73
N GLU A 21 -3.11 22.15 36.67
CA GLU A 21 -1.74 22.68 36.85
C GLU A 21 -0.68 21.61 37.15
N ARG A 22 -1.11 20.40 37.56
CA ARG A 22 -0.24 19.21 37.80
C ARG A 22 -0.28 18.19 36.70
N LEU A 23 -0.77 18.58 35.51
CA LEU A 23 -0.94 17.71 34.34
C LEU A 23 -1.83 16.50 34.61
N LYS A 24 -2.78 16.59 35.57
CA LYS A 24 -3.80 15.59 35.80
C LYS A 24 -4.98 15.83 34.86
N ILE A 25 -5.50 14.77 34.31
CA ILE A 25 -6.62 14.78 33.35
C ILE A 25 -7.91 15.06 34.11
N LEU A 26 -8.55 16.18 33.80
CA LEU A 26 -9.86 16.57 34.32
C LEU A 26 -11.00 16.13 33.42
N TYR A 27 -10.77 16.08 32.10
CA TYR A 27 -11.73 15.67 31.08
C TYR A 27 -11.01 15.02 29.92
N ALA A 28 -11.67 14.03 29.30
CA ALA A 28 -11.25 13.37 28.06
C ALA A 28 -12.49 13.05 27.23
N ASN A 29 -12.44 13.32 25.91
CA ASN A 29 -13.52 12.99 24.98
C ASN A 29 -13.41 11.54 24.45
N SER A 30 -14.43 11.10 23.69
CA SER A 30 -14.47 9.74 23.12
C SER A 30 -13.29 9.43 22.16
N ALA A 31 -12.77 10.42 21.45
CA ALA A 31 -11.59 10.23 20.61
C ALA A 31 -10.34 9.88 21.43
N THR A 32 -10.23 10.41 22.65
CA THR A 32 -9.15 10.04 23.59
C THR A 32 -9.27 8.60 24.06
N GLU A 33 -10.49 8.09 24.26
CA GLU A 33 -10.71 6.68 24.60
C GLU A 33 -10.21 5.75 23.50
N SER A 34 -10.52 6.11 22.25
CA SER A 34 -10.05 5.36 21.08
C SER A 34 -8.54 5.45 20.90
N LEU A 35 -7.92 6.60 21.19
CA LEU A 35 -6.48 6.81 21.08
C LEU A 35 -5.70 5.95 22.08
N PHE A 36 -6.14 5.95 23.35
CA PHE A 36 -5.44 5.24 24.44
C PHE A 36 -5.96 3.81 24.69
N ASP A 37 -6.90 3.33 23.86
CA ASP A 37 -7.58 2.04 24.01
C ASP A 37 -8.06 1.80 25.45
N THR A 38 -8.65 2.85 26.06
CA THR A 38 -9.10 2.82 27.44
C THR A 38 -10.25 3.81 27.68
N SER A 39 -11.17 3.48 28.60
CA SER A 39 -12.30 4.37 28.89
C SER A 39 -11.88 5.67 29.60
N SER A 40 -12.57 6.77 29.30
CA SER A 40 -12.36 8.08 29.92
C SER A 40 -12.40 8.02 31.47
N PHE A 41 -13.24 7.16 32.03
CA PHE A 41 -13.34 6.93 33.47
C PHE A 41 -12.03 6.42 34.10
N ARG A 42 -11.22 5.67 33.34
CA ARG A 42 -9.91 5.17 33.79
C ARG A 42 -8.78 6.17 33.59
N VAL A 43 -8.99 7.15 32.73
CA VAL A 43 -8.00 8.17 32.36
C VAL A 43 -8.12 9.41 33.26
N VAL A 44 -9.34 9.85 33.57
CA VAL A 44 -9.61 11.01 34.44
C VAL A 44 -8.99 10.84 35.83
N GLY A 45 -8.37 11.88 36.32
CA GLY A 45 -7.67 11.93 37.61
C GLY A 45 -6.24 11.40 37.60
N LYS A 46 -5.78 10.77 36.51
CA LYS A 46 -4.39 10.34 36.35
C LYS A 46 -3.56 11.42 35.65
N SER A 47 -2.24 11.36 35.82
CA SER A 47 -1.33 12.20 35.04
C SER A 47 -1.30 11.79 33.60
N ILE A 48 -1.32 12.76 32.68
CA ILE A 48 -1.18 12.49 31.22
C ILE A 48 0.13 11.77 30.90
N LEU A 49 1.17 11.99 31.71
CA LEU A 49 2.48 11.35 31.55
C LEU A 49 2.44 9.83 31.67
N ASN A 50 1.40 9.27 32.27
CA ASN A 50 1.21 7.83 32.36
C ASN A 50 0.77 7.19 31.04
N PHE A 51 0.28 8.00 30.11
CA PHE A 51 -0.28 7.57 28.82
C PHE A 51 0.59 7.98 27.64
N LEU A 52 1.44 9.00 27.82
CA LEU A 52 2.38 9.47 26.83
C LEU A 52 3.76 8.93 27.17
N LYS A 53 4.16 7.84 26.53
CA LYS A 53 5.54 7.33 26.59
C LYS A 53 6.32 7.89 25.40
N GLU A 54 7.54 8.34 25.65
CA GLU A 54 8.47 8.71 24.60
C GLU A 54 8.93 7.45 23.85
N TYR A 55 9.06 7.56 22.54
CA TYR A 55 9.64 6.49 21.73
C TYR A 55 11.16 6.50 21.89
N ASP A 56 11.74 5.38 22.33
CA ASP A 56 13.17 5.22 22.63
C ASP A 56 14.01 4.87 21.37
N GLY A 57 13.60 5.33 20.18
CA GLY A 57 14.28 5.08 18.89
C GLY A 57 15.03 6.31 18.37
N ASP A 58 15.93 6.09 17.38
CA ASP A 58 16.88 7.07 16.81
C ASP A 58 16.26 8.28 16.04
N LEU A 59 14.95 8.53 16.13
CA LEU A 59 14.31 9.65 15.49
C LEU A 59 14.44 10.92 16.37
N GLN A 60 15.21 11.90 15.92
CA GLN A 60 15.41 13.21 16.57
C GLN A 60 14.12 14.02 16.87
N SER A 61 12.95 13.57 16.44
CA SER A 61 11.64 14.21 16.61
C SER A 61 10.76 13.59 17.70
N SER A 62 11.30 12.68 18.53
CA SER A 62 10.49 11.81 19.38
C SER A 62 10.34 12.27 20.84
N GLN A 63 10.81 13.45 21.22
CA GLN A 63 10.69 13.92 22.60
C GLN A 63 9.62 15.01 22.76
N ILE A 64 8.77 14.81 23.78
CA ILE A 64 7.79 15.82 24.18
C ILE A 64 8.54 17.00 24.82
N ASP A 65 8.33 18.20 24.28
CA ASP A 65 8.93 19.41 24.87
C ASP A 65 8.19 19.83 26.14
N PHE A 66 8.55 19.20 27.25
CA PHE A 66 8.00 19.57 28.56
C PHE A 66 8.30 21.02 28.96
N SER A 67 9.41 21.60 28.47
CA SER A 67 9.72 23.02 28.74
C SER A 67 8.74 23.95 28.03
N ALA A 68 8.23 23.54 26.85
CA ALA A 68 7.18 24.29 26.18
C ALA A 68 5.80 24.15 26.86
N ILE A 69 5.50 22.99 27.46
CA ILE A 69 4.29 22.82 28.28
C ILE A 69 4.31 23.75 29.50
N ASP A 70 5.44 23.80 30.21
CA ASP A 70 5.62 24.71 31.35
C ASP A 70 5.53 26.17 30.92
N LYS A 71 6.12 26.56 29.80
CA LYS A 71 5.99 27.90 29.23
C LYS A 71 4.54 28.23 28.84
N ALA A 72 3.82 27.27 28.21
CA ALA A 72 2.41 27.46 27.89
C ALA A 72 1.58 27.74 29.13
N MET A 73 1.83 27.05 30.25
CA MET A 73 1.16 27.28 31.52
C MET A 73 1.48 28.64 32.12
N ASN A 74 2.74 29.09 32.05
CA ASN A 74 3.21 30.33 32.70
C ASN A 74 2.99 31.58 31.84
N ASP A 75 3.32 31.51 30.55
CA ASP A 75 3.31 32.64 29.62
C ASP A 75 1.98 32.78 28.85
N TYR A 76 1.05 31.86 29.05
CA TYR A 76 -0.25 31.82 28.35
C TYR A 76 -0.11 31.80 26.82
N ARG A 77 0.91 31.15 26.29
CA ARG A 77 1.13 31.01 24.84
C ARG A 77 0.87 29.58 24.42
N PRO A 78 -0.08 29.34 23.49
CA PRO A 78 -0.27 28.01 22.93
C PRO A 78 0.96 27.61 22.10
N PHE A 79 1.27 26.34 22.08
CA PHE A 79 2.26 25.78 21.14
C PHE A 79 1.76 24.52 20.51
N THR A 80 2.33 24.20 19.34
CA THR A 80 2.06 22.96 18.63
C THR A 80 3.39 22.30 18.28
N GLN A 81 3.53 21.04 18.67
CA GLN A 81 4.60 20.17 18.23
C GLN A 81 4.03 19.23 17.17
N ARG A 82 4.59 19.28 15.97
CA ARG A 82 4.12 18.49 14.82
C ARG A 82 4.94 17.22 14.67
N GLU A 83 4.28 16.20 14.10
CA GLU A 83 4.92 14.91 13.75
C GLU A 83 5.63 14.25 14.94
N LEU A 84 5.05 14.39 16.15
CA LEU A 84 5.56 13.74 17.35
C LEU A 84 5.26 12.24 17.31
N CYS A 85 6.29 11.41 17.46
CA CYS A 85 6.12 9.97 17.57
C CYS A 85 5.86 9.59 19.02
N LEU A 86 4.69 9.04 19.31
CA LEU A 86 4.29 8.57 20.64
C LEU A 86 4.16 7.05 20.65
N GLN A 87 4.68 6.42 21.70
CA GLN A 87 4.46 5.02 22.00
C GLN A 87 3.26 4.87 22.95
N LEU A 88 2.18 4.28 22.48
CA LEU A 88 0.95 4.06 23.27
C LEU A 88 1.00 2.75 24.07
N SER A 89 1.63 1.72 23.53
CA SER A 89 1.86 0.42 24.16
C SER A 89 3.18 -0.15 23.63
N ASP A 90 3.62 -1.28 24.17
CA ASP A 90 4.95 -1.84 23.85
C ASP A 90 5.16 -2.11 22.35
N ASP A 91 4.07 -2.23 21.55
CA ASP A 91 4.12 -2.54 20.10
C ASP A 91 3.43 -1.50 19.21
N VAL A 92 2.84 -0.42 19.75
CA VAL A 92 2.07 0.55 18.96
C VAL A 92 2.66 1.94 19.05
N ASN A 93 3.27 2.37 17.93
CA ASN A 93 3.78 3.72 17.74
C ASN A 93 2.83 4.50 16.83
N ILE A 94 2.54 5.75 17.15
CA ILE A 94 1.71 6.66 16.37
C ILE A 94 2.42 8.00 16.17
N THR A 95 2.21 8.61 15.00
CA THR A 95 2.63 9.99 14.75
C THR A 95 1.46 10.95 14.95
N VAL A 96 1.65 11.96 15.76
CA VAL A 96 0.60 12.92 16.12
C VAL A 96 1.08 14.36 16.02
N ASP A 97 0.14 15.26 15.75
CA ASP A 97 0.28 16.68 16.05
C ASP A 97 -0.26 16.92 17.46
N PHE A 98 0.54 17.54 18.29
CA PHE A 98 0.31 17.75 19.70
C PHE A 98 0.20 19.24 19.97
N THR A 99 -1.00 19.74 20.28
CA THR A 99 -1.24 21.17 20.55
C THR A 99 -1.64 21.36 22.00
N VAL A 100 -0.99 22.30 22.66
CA VAL A 100 -1.28 22.70 24.05
C VAL A 100 -1.74 24.14 24.06
N SER A 101 -2.93 24.39 24.62
CA SER A 101 -3.54 25.72 24.73
C SER A 101 -3.87 25.99 26.18
N PRO A 102 -3.34 27.07 26.77
CA PRO A 102 -3.67 27.47 28.15
C PRO A 102 -5.09 28.02 28.24
N ILE A 103 -5.83 27.60 29.27
CA ILE A 103 -7.19 28.08 29.56
C ILE A 103 -7.26 28.59 31.00
N ILE A 104 -7.99 29.68 31.20
CA ILE A 104 -8.31 30.20 32.54
C ILE A 104 -9.80 30.00 32.79
N HIS A 105 -10.13 29.36 33.91
CA HIS A 105 -11.50 29.27 34.38
C HIS A 105 -11.58 29.72 35.83
N GLY A 106 -12.09 30.94 36.04
CA GLY A 106 -12.02 31.62 37.34
C GLY A 106 -10.57 31.93 37.77
N SER A 107 -10.15 31.41 38.90
CA SER A 107 -8.76 31.53 39.40
C SER A 107 -7.88 30.31 39.06
N LYS A 108 -8.40 29.32 38.38
CA LYS A 108 -7.68 28.09 38.05
C LYS A 108 -7.08 28.17 36.66
N LYS A 109 -5.81 27.81 36.55
CA LYS A 109 -5.11 27.62 35.29
C LYS A 109 -5.31 26.16 34.84
N MET A 110 -5.58 25.96 33.57
CA MET A 110 -5.77 24.64 32.96
C MET A 110 -5.12 24.63 31.59
N LEU A 111 -4.82 23.46 31.08
CA LEU A 111 -4.35 23.25 29.72
C LEU A 111 -5.37 22.43 28.93
N LEU A 112 -5.72 22.92 27.76
CA LEU A 112 -6.38 22.14 26.74
C LEU A 112 -5.32 21.46 25.87
N LEU A 113 -5.37 20.15 25.81
CA LEU A 113 -4.49 19.34 25.01
C LEU A 113 -5.29 18.72 23.86
N GLU A 114 -4.84 18.96 22.65
CA GLU A 114 -5.39 18.39 21.43
C GLU A 114 -4.33 17.47 20.82
N ILE A 115 -4.68 16.20 20.60
CA ILE A 115 -3.81 15.22 19.98
C ILE A 115 -4.50 14.73 18.69
N GLN A 116 -3.90 15.03 17.56
CA GLN A 116 -4.40 14.64 16.25
C GLN A 116 -3.46 13.64 15.62
N GLN A 117 -3.97 12.45 15.32
CA GLN A 117 -3.20 11.46 14.55
C GLN A 117 -2.96 11.97 13.13
N VAL A 118 -1.69 12.07 12.74
CA VAL A 118 -1.27 12.63 11.45
C VAL A 118 -1.00 11.52 10.43
N GLU A 119 -0.74 10.30 10.88
CA GLU A 119 -0.45 9.15 10.01
C GLU A 119 -1.45 8.97 8.88
N ARG A 120 -2.74 9.14 9.20
CA ARG A 120 -3.80 8.97 8.19
C ARG A 120 -3.75 10.06 7.10
N LEU A 121 -3.41 11.30 7.44
CA LEU A 121 -3.29 12.41 6.47
C LEU A 121 -1.98 12.32 5.68
N ILE A 122 -0.87 11.96 6.32
CA ILE A 122 0.42 11.76 5.65
C ILE A 122 0.34 10.55 4.73
N GLN A 123 -0.26 9.44 5.16
CA GLN A 123 -0.49 8.27 4.31
C GLN A 123 -1.41 8.60 3.13
N LEU A 124 -2.52 9.32 3.34
CA LEU A 124 -3.41 9.75 2.26
C LEU A 124 -2.71 10.69 1.28
N ASN A 125 -1.91 11.63 1.76
CA ASN A 125 -1.14 12.54 0.90
C ASN A 125 -0.01 11.81 0.18
N LYS A 126 0.70 10.89 0.83
CA LYS A 126 1.69 10.01 0.18
C LYS A 126 1.03 9.10 -0.84
N GLU A 127 -0.11 8.47 -0.51
CA GLU A 127 -0.86 7.62 -1.44
C GLU A 127 -1.38 8.42 -2.65
N GLN A 128 -1.89 9.64 -2.46
CA GLN A 128 -2.33 10.50 -3.56
C GLN A 128 -1.17 10.98 -4.43
N GLY A 129 -0.09 11.47 -3.84
CA GLY A 129 1.11 11.88 -4.58
C GLY A 129 1.74 10.71 -5.34
N PHE A 130 1.76 9.53 -4.74
CA PHE A 130 2.20 8.29 -5.36
C PHE A 130 1.31 7.91 -6.56
N LEU A 131 -0.02 7.96 -6.38
CA LEU A 131 -0.99 7.68 -7.45
C LEU A 131 -0.88 8.64 -8.64
N ASP A 132 -0.69 9.92 -8.40
CA ASP A 132 -0.58 10.93 -9.44
C ASP A 132 0.74 10.81 -10.22
N THR A 133 1.84 10.52 -9.53
CA THR A 133 3.14 10.23 -10.14
C THR A 133 3.06 8.96 -11.00
N HIS A 134 2.42 7.91 -10.50
CA HIS A 134 2.21 6.67 -11.24
C HIS A 134 1.32 6.86 -12.47
N LYS A 135 0.24 7.66 -12.40
CA LYS A 135 -0.61 7.96 -13.54
C LYS A 135 0.17 8.70 -14.62
N SER A 136 0.99 9.69 -14.23
CA SER A 136 1.81 10.48 -15.16
C SER A 136 2.86 9.62 -15.85
N ALA A 137 3.59 8.80 -15.10
CA ALA A 137 4.57 7.86 -15.64
C ALA A 137 3.91 6.84 -16.60
N ARG A 138 2.72 6.34 -16.25
CA ARG A 138 1.96 5.41 -17.10
C ARG A 138 1.51 6.03 -18.42
N ASN A 139 1.07 7.27 -18.40
CA ASN A 139 0.67 7.99 -19.61
C ASN A 139 1.86 8.21 -20.54
N LEU A 140 3.01 8.64 -20.02
CA LEU A 140 4.26 8.78 -20.78
C LEU A 140 4.69 7.45 -21.42
N ILE A 141 4.63 6.35 -20.68
CA ILE A 141 4.98 5.01 -21.20
C ILE A 141 4.00 4.58 -22.29
N ARG A 142 2.70 4.92 -22.14
CA ARG A 142 1.71 4.63 -23.19
C ARG A 142 2.01 5.36 -24.48
N ASP A 143 2.33 6.65 -24.40
CA ASP A 143 2.64 7.47 -25.56
C ASP A 143 3.93 6.97 -26.25
N LEU A 144 4.99 6.73 -25.48
CA LEU A 144 6.23 6.14 -25.99
C LEU A 144 6.01 4.77 -26.62
N ALA A 145 5.18 3.92 -26.04
CA ALA A 145 4.92 2.60 -26.60
C ALA A 145 4.15 2.68 -27.93
N HIS A 146 3.23 3.63 -28.10
CA HIS A 146 2.59 3.88 -29.39
C HIS A 146 3.60 4.38 -30.44
N GLU A 147 4.51 5.27 -30.05
CA GLU A 147 5.57 5.78 -30.92
C GLU A 147 6.61 4.71 -31.29
N ILE A 148 6.88 3.73 -30.42
CA ILE A 148 7.76 2.60 -30.71
C ILE A 148 7.08 1.56 -31.62
N LYS A 149 5.79 1.31 -31.43
CA LYS A 149 5.04 0.36 -32.30
C LYS A 149 5.01 0.75 -33.76
N ASN A 150 4.90 2.05 -34.03
CA ASN A 150 4.82 2.57 -35.38
C ASN A 150 6.07 2.20 -36.22
N PRO A 151 7.33 2.51 -35.82
CA PRO A 151 8.51 2.09 -36.58
C PRO A 151 8.70 0.58 -36.61
N LEU A 152 8.33 -0.14 -35.53
CA LEU A 152 8.37 -1.62 -35.57
C LEU A 152 7.42 -2.20 -36.60
N GLY A 153 6.23 -1.62 -36.75
CA GLY A 153 5.28 -2.02 -37.81
C GLY A 153 5.87 -1.79 -39.21
N GLY A 154 6.53 -0.65 -39.43
CA GLY A 154 7.22 -0.36 -40.69
C GLY A 154 8.36 -1.31 -40.98
N ILE A 155 9.24 -1.61 -40.02
CA ILE A 155 10.35 -2.56 -40.15
C ILE A 155 9.81 -3.96 -40.46
N LYS A 156 8.77 -4.40 -39.76
CA LYS A 156 8.14 -5.71 -40.02
C LYS A 156 7.54 -5.80 -41.41
N GLY A 157 6.82 -4.75 -41.84
CA GLY A 157 6.23 -4.69 -43.18
C GLY A 157 7.29 -4.74 -44.29
N ALA A 158 8.39 -3.96 -44.14
CA ALA A 158 9.51 -3.98 -45.08
C ALA A 158 10.21 -5.36 -45.13
N ALA A 159 10.42 -5.99 -43.97
CA ALA A 159 11.03 -7.32 -43.89
C ALA A 159 10.13 -8.42 -44.55
N GLN A 160 8.80 -8.28 -44.42
CA GLN A 160 7.84 -9.20 -45.08
C GLN A 160 7.87 -9.04 -46.59
N LEU A 161 7.82 -7.83 -47.13
CA LEU A 161 7.91 -7.57 -48.56
C LEU A 161 9.22 -8.08 -49.15
N LEU A 162 10.35 -7.83 -48.44
CA LEU A 162 11.65 -8.38 -48.85
C LEU A 162 11.68 -9.93 -48.83
N SER A 163 11.01 -10.55 -47.83
CA SER A 163 10.92 -12.01 -47.76
C SER A 163 10.16 -12.64 -48.94
N ASP A 164 9.12 -11.94 -49.41
CA ASP A 164 8.32 -12.38 -50.55
C ASP A 164 9.12 -12.26 -51.86
N ASP A 165 9.89 -11.15 -52.05
CA ASP A 165 10.75 -10.95 -53.20
C ASP A 165 11.97 -11.90 -53.26
N LEU A 166 12.35 -12.48 -52.11
CA LEU A 166 13.50 -13.38 -51.97
C LEU A 166 13.15 -14.87 -52.02
N GLU A 167 12.04 -15.26 -52.64
CA GLU A 167 11.60 -16.67 -52.75
C GLU A 167 12.70 -17.59 -53.32
N ASN A 168 13.51 -17.10 -54.25
CA ASN A 168 14.58 -17.85 -54.91
C ASN A 168 15.96 -17.71 -54.21
N ARG A 169 16.04 -17.09 -53.03
CA ARG A 169 17.28 -16.86 -52.27
C ARG A 169 17.12 -17.21 -50.80
N PRO A 170 17.14 -18.54 -50.49
CA PRO A 170 16.85 -18.99 -49.11
C PRO A 170 17.79 -18.44 -48.05
N GLU A 171 19.06 -18.21 -48.39
CA GLU A 171 20.06 -17.61 -47.48
C GLU A 171 19.70 -16.19 -47.04
N LEU A 172 19.17 -15.35 -47.95
CA LEU A 172 18.75 -13.99 -47.64
C LEU A 172 17.39 -13.96 -46.93
N ARG A 173 16.53 -14.92 -47.18
CA ARG A 173 15.24 -15.09 -46.52
C ARG A 173 15.39 -15.43 -45.03
N GLU A 174 16.48 -16.08 -44.64
CA GLU A 174 16.79 -16.31 -43.22
C GLU A 174 16.96 -15.00 -42.45
N PHE A 175 17.63 -14.00 -43.03
CA PHE A 175 17.79 -12.69 -42.41
C PHE A 175 16.46 -11.93 -42.22
N THR A 176 15.57 -11.99 -43.23
CA THR A 176 14.23 -11.35 -43.10
C THR A 176 13.37 -12.04 -42.05
N ASN A 177 13.50 -13.35 -41.89
CA ASN A 177 12.83 -14.10 -40.83
C ASN A 177 13.35 -13.72 -39.44
N ILE A 178 14.65 -13.51 -39.29
CA ILE A 178 15.25 -13.04 -38.05
C ILE A 178 14.72 -11.62 -37.68
N ILE A 179 14.71 -10.69 -38.65
CA ILE A 179 14.21 -9.32 -38.46
C ILE A 179 12.73 -9.38 -38.04
N THR A 180 11.91 -10.15 -38.69
CA THR A 180 10.49 -10.31 -38.35
C THR A 180 10.30 -10.88 -36.95
N LYS A 181 11.06 -11.90 -36.59
CA LYS A 181 11.02 -12.53 -35.26
C LYS A 181 11.41 -11.58 -34.15
N GLU A 182 12.51 -10.80 -34.34
CA GLU A 182 12.94 -9.82 -33.34
C GLU A 182 11.98 -8.63 -33.26
N THR A 183 11.40 -8.19 -34.38
CA THR A 183 10.38 -7.14 -34.39
C THR A 183 9.11 -7.60 -33.64
N ASP A 184 8.68 -8.84 -33.80
CA ASP A 184 7.56 -9.42 -33.06
C ASP A 184 7.87 -9.56 -31.57
N ARG A 185 9.10 -9.92 -31.23
CA ARG A 185 9.58 -9.97 -29.85
C ARG A 185 9.54 -8.60 -29.19
N LEU A 186 10.06 -7.55 -29.86
CA LEU A 186 10.01 -6.17 -29.40
C LEU A 186 8.57 -5.67 -29.26
N SER A 187 7.70 -5.97 -30.22
CA SER A 187 6.27 -5.61 -30.15
C SER A 187 5.56 -6.28 -28.97
N LYS A 188 5.90 -7.53 -28.65
CA LYS A 188 5.40 -8.20 -27.43
C LYS A 188 5.89 -7.53 -26.15
N LEU A 189 7.17 -7.16 -26.07
CA LEU A 189 7.72 -6.45 -24.92
C LEU A 189 7.04 -5.10 -24.72
N VAL A 190 6.86 -4.32 -25.80
CA VAL A 190 6.14 -3.03 -25.75
C VAL A 190 4.67 -3.24 -25.32
N ASN A 191 4.01 -4.30 -25.80
CA ASN A 191 2.66 -4.63 -25.36
C ASN A 191 2.59 -5.02 -23.86
N GLN A 192 3.60 -5.72 -23.36
CA GLN A 192 3.71 -6.03 -21.94
C GLN A 192 3.93 -4.77 -21.09
N MET A 193 4.71 -3.77 -21.59
CA MET A 193 4.87 -2.48 -20.91
C MET A 193 3.56 -1.72 -20.76
N LEU A 194 2.68 -1.80 -21.74
CA LEU A 194 1.36 -1.16 -21.75
C LEU A 194 0.34 -1.85 -20.83
N GLY A 195 0.61 -3.08 -20.42
CA GLY A 195 -0.41 -3.95 -19.86
C GLY A 195 -1.46 -4.33 -20.95
N SER A 196 -2.38 -5.22 -20.61
CA SER A 196 -3.48 -5.58 -21.52
C SER A 196 -4.39 -4.38 -21.77
N ASN A 197 -4.30 -3.78 -22.94
CA ASN A 197 -5.07 -2.60 -23.38
C ASN A 197 -6.53 -2.93 -23.74
N THR A 198 -6.98 -4.15 -23.43
CA THR A 198 -8.38 -4.53 -23.64
C THR A 198 -9.27 -3.88 -22.59
N LEU A 199 -10.44 -3.38 -23.03
CA LEU A 199 -11.46 -2.93 -22.09
C LEU A 199 -11.74 -4.05 -21.07
N PRO A 200 -11.80 -3.73 -19.78
CA PRO A 200 -12.03 -4.74 -18.75
C PRO A 200 -13.41 -5.39 -18.94
N LYS A 201 -13.46 -6.70 -18.83
CA LYS A 201 -14.70 -7.49 -18.89
C LYS A 201 -15.09 -7.87 -17.48
N PHE A 202 -15.90 -7.03 -16.83
CA PHE A 202 -16.38 -7.29 -15.48
C PHE A 202 -17.46 -8.37 -15.50
N THR A 203 -17.23 -9.42 -14.70
CA THR A 203 -18.19 -10.50 -14.42
C THR A 203 -18.20 -10.79 -12.92
N SER A 204 -19.21 -11.49 -12.43
CA SER A 204 -19.19 -12.03 -11.08
C SER A 204 -18.16 -13.17 -11.03
N ILE A 205 -17.21 -13.07 -10.13
CA ILE A 205 -16.08 -14.02 -10.01
C ILE A 205 -15.83 -14.40 -8.55
N ASN A 206 -15.50 -15.66 -8.34
CA ASN A 206 -14.98 -16.14 -7.07
C ASN A 206 -13.47 -15.92 -7.05
N ILE A 207 -12.99 -15.12 -6.09
CA ILE A 207 -11.58 -14.77 -5.98
C ILE A 207 -10.70 -15.99 -5.67
N HIS A 208 -11.23 -16.94 -4.88
CA HIS A 208 -10.50 -18.15 -4.51
C HIS A 208 -10.22 -19.04 -5.72
N GLU A 209 -11.15 -19.12 -6.70
CA GLU A 209 -10.89 -19.87 -7.94
C GLU A 209 -9.72 -19.30 -8.74
N ILE A 210 -9.57 -17.97 -8.76
CA ILE A 210 -8.46 -17.32 -9.44
C ILE A 210 -7.15 -17.63 -8.72
N ILE A 211 -7.15 -17.52 -7.39
CA ILE A 211 -5.96 -17.80 -6.56
C ILE A 211 -5.56 -19.27 -6.69
N GLU A 212 -6.52 -20.21 -6.66
CA GLU A 212 -6.27 -21.65 -6.84
C GLU A 212 -5.68 -21.94 -8.21
N HIS A 213 -6.22 -21.31 -9.25
CA HIS A 213 -5.69 -21.47 -10.61
C HIS A 213 -4.22 -21.01 -10.68
N VAL A 214 -3.90 -19.85 -10.14
CA VAL A 214 -2.52 -19.33 -10.14
C VAL A 214 -1.60 -20.19 -9.28
N ALA A 215 -2.04 -20.60 -8.09
CA ALA A 215 -1.26 -21.49 -7.22
C ALA A 215 -0.93 -22.81 -7.91
N SER A 216 -1.90 -23.42 -8.60
CA SER A 216 -1.67 -24.65 -9.38
C SER A 216 -0.66 -24.47 -10.52
N LEU A 217 -0.63 -23.31 -11.18
CA LEU A 217 0.37 -23.00 -12.19
C LEU A 217 1.78 -22.92 -11.57
N ILE A 218 1.92 -22.24 -10.45
CA ILE A 218 3.19 -22.11 -9.73
C ILE A 218 3.67 -23.46 -9.19
N GLU A 219 2.79 -24.25 -8.60
CA GLU A 219 3.13 -25.61 -8.10
C GLU A 219 3.69 -26.49 -9.21
N LYS A 220 3.10 -26.42 -10.42
CA LYS A 220 3.58 -27.16 -11.60
C LYS A 220 4.92 -26.65 -12.10
N ASP A 221 5.09 -25.32 -12.20
CA ASP A 221 6.31 -24.69 -12.69
C ASP A 221 7.50 -24.93 -11.76
N THR A 222 7.27 -24.88 -10.45
CA THR A 222 8.30 -25.13 -9.44
C THR A 222 8.54 -26.60 -9.13
N MET A 223 7.79 -27.51 -9.77
CA MET A 223 7.81 -28.96 -9.50
C MET A 223 7.62 -29.28 -8.01
N GLY A 224 6.80 -28.50 -7.30
CA GLY A 224 6.53 -28.68 -5.87
C GLY A 224 7.68 -28.31 -4.94
N LYS A 225 8.72 -27.63 -5.42
CA LYS A 225 9.87 -27.21 -4.59
C LYS A 225 9.53 -26.09 -3.61
N ILE A 226 8.48 -25.34 -3.86
CA ILE A 226 7.99 -24.26 -3.00
C ILE A 226 6.67 -24.71 -2.38
N ASN A 227 6.60 -24.64 -1.04
CA ASN A 227 5.39 -24.98 -0.32
C ASN A 227 4.39 -23.80 -0.40
N ILE A 228 3.19 -24.04 -0.94
CA ILE A 228 2.12 -23.03 -1.00
C ILE A 228 1.07 -23.36 0.04
N LYS A 229 1.04 -22.56 1.12
CA LYS A 229 0.04 -22.68 2.18
C LYS A 229 -1.12 -21.73 1.89
N LYS A 230 -2.35 -22.23 1.98
CA LYS A 230 -3.59 -21.49 1.67
C LYS A 230 -4.50 -21.46 2.89
N ILE A 231 -4.96 -20.26 3.25
CA ILE A 231 -5.86 -20.01 4.38
C ILE A 231 -6.96 -19.07 3.88
N TYR A 232 -8.10 -19.61 3.52
CA TYR A 232 -9.18 -18.86 2.89
C TYR A 232 -10.33 -18.61 3.86
N ASP A 233 -10.86 -17.39 3.80
CA ASP A 233 -12.13 -17.02 4.45
C ASP A 233 -13.29 -17.37 3.50
N PRO A 234 -14.10 -18.40 3.81
CA PRO A 234 -15.21 -18.83 2.97
C PRO A 234 -16.37 -17.83 2.92
N SER A 235 -16.37 -16.82 3.78
CA SER A 235 -17.43 -15.80 3.83
C SER A 235 -17.29 -14.71 2.76
N ILE A 236 -16.18 -14.70 2.02
CA ILE A 236 -15.95 -13.71 0.94
C ILE A 236 -16.92 -13.98 -0.21
N PRO A 237 -17.80 -13.01 -0.55
CA PRO A 237 -18.74 -13.16 -1.66
C PRO A 237 -18.03 -13.08 -3.01
N GLU A 238 -18.76 -13.42 -4.07
CA GLU A 238 -18.30 -13.13 -5.43
C GLU A 238 -18.12 -11.61 -5.62
N ILE A 239 -17.04 -11.25 -6.32
CA ILE A 239 -16.69 -9.87 -6.62
C ILE A 239 -16.94 -9.56 -8.10
N SER A 240 -17.25 -8.30 -8.41
CA SER A 240 -17.31 -7.84 -9.79
C SER A 240 -15.89 -7.58 -10.29
N GLY A 241 -15.41 -8.36 -11.26
CA GLY A 241 -14.03 -8.23 -11.72
C GLY A 241 -13.75 -8.83 -13.09
N ASP A 242 -12.59 -8.48 -13.63
CA ASP A 242 -12.01 -9.08 -14.83
C ASP A 242 -11.08 -10.22 -14.44
N ARG A 243 -11.55 -11.46 -14.66
CA ARG A 243 -10.81 -12.69 -14.32
C ARG A 243 -9.39 -12.71 -14.91
N GLY A 244 -9.23 -12.28 -16.17
CA GLY A 244 -7.94 -12.30 -16.85
C GLY A 244 -6.93 -11.33 -16.23
N LYS A 245 -7.37 -10.11 -15.93
CA LYS A 245 -6.52 -9.08 -15.29
C LYS A 245 -6.12 -9.48 -13.87
N LEU A 246 -7.04 -10.01 -13.08
CA LEU A 246 -6.75 -10.47 -11.71
C LEU A 246 -5.84 -11.70 -11.72
N THR A 247 -6.08 -12.67 -12.61
CA THR A 247 -5.17 -13.82 -12.79
C THR A 247 -3.74 -13.35 -13.09
N GLN A 248 -3.58 -12.40 -14.01
CA GLN A 248 -2.27 -11.84 -14.35
C GLN A 248 -1.62 -11.10 -13.18
N ALA A 249 -2.40 -10.35 -12.40
CA ALA A 249 -1.88 -9.65 -11.23
C ALA A 249 -1.33 -10.61 -10.19
N PHE A 250 -2.11 -11.63 -9.80
CA PHE A 250 -1.68 -12.63 -8.83
C PHE A 250 -0.50 -13.46 -9.35
N LEU A 251 -0.52 -13.83 -10.61
CA LEU A 251 0.59 -14.57 -11.22
C LEU A 251 1.90 -13.78 -11.16
N ASN A 252 1.88 -12.50 -11.50
CA ASN A 252 3.07 -11.64 -11.45
C ASN A 252 3.60 -11.49 -10.02
N ILE A 253 2.72 -11.32 -9.01
CA ILE A 253 3.12 -11.20 -7.60
C ILE A 253 3.75 -12.51 -7.14
N MET A 254 3.07 -13.65 -7.40
CA MET A 254 3.57 -14.96 -6.96
C MET A 254 4.86 -15.37 -7.68
N LEU A 255 5.02 -15.05 -8.98
CA LEU A 255 6.29 -15.28 -9.69
C LEU A 255 7.44 -14.45 -9.12
N ASN A 256 7.18 -13.22 -8.66
CA ASN A 256 8.19 -12.43 -7.96
C ASN A 256 8.64 -13.10 -6.66
N SER A 257 7.69 -13.63 -5.88
CA SER A 257 7.99 -14.41 -4.67
C SER A 257 8.79 -15.68 -4.99
N VAL A 258 8.36 -16.46 -6.00
CA VAL A 258 9.08 -17.67 -6.47
C VAL A 258 10.52 -17.35 -6.84
N GLN A 259 10.72 -16.27 -7.58
CA GLN A 259 12.04 -15.86 -8.02
C GLN A 259 12.91 -15.39 -6.84
N ALA A 260 12.36 -14.61 -5.90
CA ALA A 260 13.08 -14.18 -4.70
C ALA A 260 13.54 -15.36 -3.84
N LEU A 261 12.65 -16.35 -3.66
CA LEU A 261 12.94 -17.59 -2.93
C LEU A 261 14.02 -18.45 -3.61
N SER A 262 14.02 -18.49 -4.96
CA SER A 262 14.96 -19.26 -5.77
C SER A 262 16.35 -18.62 -5.81
N ASP A 263 16.42 -17.29 -6.01
CA ASP A 263 17.67 -16.55 -6.12
C ASP A 263 18.47 -16.60 -4.81
N CYS A 264 17.78 -16.55 -3.66
CA CYS A 264 18.42 -16.58 -2.33
C CYS A 264 18.60 -17.99 -1.77
N LYS A 265 18.20 -19.04 -2.49
CA LYS A 265 18.25 -20.43 -2.02
C LYS A 265 17.68 -20.57 -0.60
N THR A 266 16.52 -19.93 -0.37
CA THR A 266 15.87 -19.90 0.93
C THR A 266 15.64 -21.31 1.45
N ALA A 267 15.97 -21.54 2.72
CA ALA A 267 15.69 -22.82 3.37
C ALA A 267 14.18 -22.97 3.58
N ASN A 268 13.61 -24.11 3.16
CA ASN A 268 12.16 -24.38 3.20
C ASN A 268 11.33 -23.25 2.56
N PRO A 269 11.48 -23.00 1.24
CA PRO A 269 10.81 -21.91 0.57
C PRO A 269 9.28 -22.08 0.66
N MET A 270 8.60 -21.03 1.11
CA MET A 270 7.17 -21.05 1.37
C MET A 270 6.51 -19.75 0.89
N ILE A 271 5.34 -19.91 0.29
CA ILE A 271 4.40 -18.83 0.00
C ILE A 271 3.11 -19.11 0.76
N GLU A 272 2.68 -18.20 1.62
CA GLU A 272 1.41 -18.30 2.33
C GLU A 272 0.40 -17.31 1.73
N ILE A 273 -0.79 -17.78 1.41
CA ILE A 273 -1.88 -16.98 0.85
C ILE A 273 -3.03 -17.00 1.85
N THR A 274 -3.40 -15.83 2.35
CA THR A 274 -4.52 -15.66 3.28
C THR A 274 -5.54 -14.73 2.67
N THR A 275 -6.82 -15.04 2.82
CA THR A 275 -7.92 -14.14 2.45
C THR A 275 -8.76 -13.81 3.67
N SER A 276 -9.22 -12.57 3.78
CA SER A 276 -10.07 -12.09 4.87
C SER A 276 -10.99 -10.96 4.42
N ILE A 277 -12.05 -10.69 5.18
CA ILE A 277 -12.87 -9.49 5.01
C ILE A 277 -12.40 -8.43 5.98
N GLU A 278 -11.99 -7.28 5.45
CA GLU A 278 -11.69 -6.10 6.24
C GLU A 278 -12.81 -5.06 6.13
N ARG A 279 -13.08 -4.37 7.24
CA ARG A 279 -14.18 -3.40 7.34
C ARG A 279 -13.65 -1.98 7.52
N ASN A 280 -14.44 -1.01 7.03
CA ASN A 280 -14.20 0.42 7.23
C ASN A 280 -12.81 0.89 6.76
N GLN A 281 -12.39 0.39 5.60
CA GLN A 281 -11.13 0.79 4.96
C GLN A 281 -11.36 1.94 3.96
N THR A 282 -10.41 2.88 3.94
CA THR A 282 -10.39 3.93 2.91
C THR A 282 -9.39 3.53 1.84
N ILE A 283 -9.87 3.28 0.62
CA ILE A 283 -9.05 2.96 -0.55
C ILE A 283 -9.12 4.14 -1.49
N ARG A 284 -7.98 4.75 -1.83
CA ARG A 284 -7.89 5.90 -2.77
C ARG A 284 -8.80 7.07 -2.42
N GLY A 285 -8.96 7.35 -1.13
CA GLY A 285 -9.83 8.43 -0.65
C GLY A 285 -11.32 8.09 -0.61
N VAL A 286 -11.74 6.91 -1.08
CA VAL A 286 -13.11 6.42 -1.00
C VAL A 286 -13.24 5.46 0.20
N HIS A 287 -14.23 5.71 1.05
CA HIS A 287 -14.52 4.85 2.19
C HIS A 287 -15.36 3.66 1.76
N HIS A 288 -14.85 2.46 2.01
CA HIS A 288 -15.54 1.19 1.73
C HIS A 288 -15.91 0.50 3.04
N ARG A 289 -17.16 0.04 3.14
CA ARG A 289 -17.65 -0.67 4.33
C ARG A 289 -17.02 -2.04 4.47
N THR A 290 -16.83 -2.72 3.33
CA THR A 290 -16.28 -4.08 3.29
C THR A 290 -15.33 -4.22 2.11
N ASN A 291 -14.19 -4.86 2.37
CA ASN A 291 -13.15 -5.13 1.38
C ASN A 291 -12.68 -6.58 1.51
N CYS A 292 -12.40 -7.20 0.39
CA CYS A 292 -11.65 -8.44 0.35
C CYS A 292 -10.16 -8.10 0.45
N CYS A 293 -9.50 -8.58 1.51
CA CYS A 293 -8.04 -8.52 1.66
C CYS A 293 -7.45 -9.86 1.25
N ILE A 294 -6.54 -9.85 0.27
CA ILE A 294 -5.74 -11.00 -0.13
C ILE A 294 -4.30 -10.69 0.27
N GLN A 295 -3.75 -11.50 1.15
CA GLN A 295 -2.38 -11.40 1.63
C GLN A 295 -1.55 -12.52 1.03
N ILE A 296 -0.45 -12.16 0.37
CA ILE A 296 0.54 -13.12 -0.17
C ILE A 296 1.85 -12.85 0.55
N VAL A 297 2.35 -13.85 1.27
CA VAL A 297 3.56 -13.75 2.10
C VAL A 297 4.59 -14.74 1.63
N ASP A 298 5.81 -14.30 1.39
CA ASP A 298 6.94 -15.18 1.16
C ASP A 298 8.00 -15.06 2.28
N ASN A 299 8.72 -16.12 2.53
CA ASN A 299 9.83 -16.17 3.47
C ASN A 299 11.19 -15.92 2.76
N GLY A 300 11.18 -15.08 1.74
CA GLY A 300 12.36 -14.64 1.00
C GLY A 300 13.19 -13.60 1.75
N PRO A 301 14.17 -13.00 1.09
CA PRO A 301 15.12 -12.06 1.72
C PRO A 301 14.51 -10.70 2.06
N GLY A 302 13.25 -10.45 1.68
CA GLY A 302 12.63 -9.13 1.77
C GLY A 302 12.97 -8.23 0.58
N VAL A 303 12.45 -7.00 0.63
CA VAL A 303 12.67 -5.93 -0.34
C VAL A 303 13.37 -4.78 0.38
N SER A 304 14.37 -4.12 -0.23
CA SER A 304 15.02 -2.96 0.38
C SER A 304 14.03 -1.80 0.53
N GLU A 305 14.22 -0.94 1.54
CA GLU A 305 13.35 0.22 1.77
C GLU A 305 13.27 1.14 0.56
N GLU A 306 14.43 1.40 -0.09
CA GLU A 306 14.49 2.18 -1.32
C GLU A 306 13.66 1.57 -2.46
N MET A 307 13.59 0.22 -2.52
CA MET A 307 12.84 -0.48 -3.54
C MET A 307 11.34 -0.53 -3.21
N LEU A 308 10.95 -0.56 -1.94
CA LEU A 308 9.53 -0.55 -1.53
C LEU A 308 8.79 0.68 -2.09
N ASP A 309 9.46 1.83 -2.10
CA ASP A 309 8.89 3.09 -2.59
C ASP A 309 8.72 3.13 -4.11
N CYS A 310 9.50 2.35 -4.86
CA CYS A 310 9.53 2.45 -6.32
C CYS A 310 9.22 1.14 -7.07
N MET A 311 9.03 0.01 -6.38
CA MET A 311 8.88 -1.31 -7.00
C MET A 311 7.65 -1.45 -7.92
N PHE A 312 6.66 -0.60 -7.76
CA PHE A 312 5.47 -0.57 -8.62
C PHE A 312 5.63 0.35 -9.84
N PHE A 313 6.73 1.11 -9.95
CA PHE A 313 7.00 1.89 -11.16
C PHE A 313 7.43 0.97 -12.31
N PRO A 314 6.98 1.25 -13.53
CA PRO A 314 7.39 0.49 -14.69
C PRO A 314 8.90 0.56 -14.92
N SER A 315 9.48 -0.55 -15.36
CA SER A 315 10.92 -0.70 -15.67
C SER A 315 11.86 -0.61 -14.47
N ILE A 316 11.35 -0.57 -13.25
CA ILE A 316 12.17 -0.69 -12.04
C ILE A 316 12.27 -2.17 -11.68
N SER A 317 13.49 -2.66 -11.60
CA SER A 317 13.80 -4.02 -11.21
C SER A 317 15.06 -4.05 -10.36
N GLY A 318 14.98 -4.65 -9.20
CA GLY A 318 16.16 -4.94 -8.36
C GLY A 318 17.03 -6.09 -8.90
N LYS A 319 16.70 -6.64 -10.08
CA LYS A 319 17.31 -7.86 -10.62
C LYS A 319 17.95 -7.63 -11.98
N VAL A 320 19.11 -8.22 -12.21
CA VAL A 320 19.78 -8.22 -13.52
C VAL A 320 18.94 -9.04 -14.51
N GLY A 321 18.47 -8.40 -15.59
CA GLY A 321 17.66 -9.05 -16.63
C GLY A 321 16.14 -9.09 -16.36
N GLY A 322 15.68 -8.57 -15.22
CA GLY A 322 14.25 -8.39 -14.97
C GLY A 322 13.67 -7.23 -15.77
N THR A 323 12.48 -7.40 -16.36
CA THR A 323 11.81 -6.32 -17.14
C THR A 323 11.28 -5.18 -16.27
N GLY A 324 11.12 -5.39 -14.96
CA GLY A 324 10.53 -4.42 -14.03
C GLY A 324 9.06 -4.09 -14.31
N LEU A 325 8.36 -4.91 -15.12
CA LEU A 325 7.00 -4.62 -15.56
C LEU A 325 5.92 -5.40 -14.80
N GLY A 326 6.30 -6.50 -14.16
CA GLY A 326 5.32 -7.41 -13.53
C GLY A 326 4.46 -6.72 -12.47
N LEU A 327 5.08 -6.01 -11.52
CA LEU A 327 4.37 -5.35 -10.43
C LEU A 327 3.57 -4.13 -10.89
N SER A 328 4.07 -3.37 -11.86
CA SER A 328 3.31 -2.24 -12.44
C SER A 328 2.06 -2.70 -13.19
N ILE A 329 2.13 -3.88 -13.85
CA ILE A 329 0.98 -4.53 -14.46
C ILE A 329 -0.01 -5.00 -13.39
N SER A 330 0.50 -5.60 -12.30
CA SER A 330 -0.35 -6.01 -11.17
C SER A 330 -1.09 -4.83 -10.57
N GLN A 331 -0.39 -3.73 -10.30
CA GLN A 331 -1.00 -2.49 -9.81
C GLN A 331 -2.07 -1.99 -10.79
N SER A 332 -1.76 -1.96 -12.10
CA SER A 332 -2.73 -1.54 -13.13
C SER A 332 -4.00 -2.40 -13.14
N ALA A 333 -3.85 -3.70 -12.96
CA ALA A 333 -4.97 -4.62 -12.88
C ALA A 333 -5.82 -4.37 -11.63
N ILE A 334 -5.20 -4.19 -10.48
CA ILE A 334 -5.89 -3.88 -9.21
C ILE A 334 -6.54 -2.49 -9.27
N ASP A 335 -5.89 -1.50 -9.91
CA ASP A 335 -6.41 -0.15 -10.12
C ASP A 335 -7.73 -0.14 -10.91
N VAL A 336 -7.83 -0.97 -11.96
CA VAL A 336 -9.06 -1.13 -12.75
C VAL A 336 -10.23 -1.64 -11.90
N HIS A 337 -9.93 -2.42 -10.84
CA HIS A 337 -10.90 -2.92 -9.87
C HIS A 337 -11.12 -1.97 -8.69
N GLN A 338 -10.64 -0.73 -8.75
CA GLN A 338 -10.70 0.26 -7.67
C GLN A 338 -10.03 -0.22 -6.38
N GLY A 339 -9.16 -1.20 -6.49
CA GLY A 339 -8.43 -1.81 -5.39
C GLY A 339 -7.14 -1.07 -5.05
N LEU A 340 -6.44 -1.59 -4.06
CA LEU A 340 -5.13 -1.12 -3.59
C LEU A 340 -4.19 -2.32 -3.45
N ILE A 341 -2.94 -2.14 -3.84
CA ILE A 341 -1.86 -3.09 -3.57
C ILE A 341 -0.78 -2.40 -2.73
N LYS A 342 -0.31 -3.08 -1.68
CA LYS A 342 0.79 -2.63 -0.82
C LYS A 342 1.81 -3.75 -0.66
N CYS A 343 3.06 -3.37 -0.41
CA CYS A 343 4.13 -4.29 -0.06
C CYS A 343 4.81 -3.80 1.21
N GLU A 344 5.06 -4.70 2.15
CA GLU A 344 5.73 -4.42 3.41
C GLU A 344 6.68 -5.55 3.78
N ASN A 345 7.76 -5.22 4.49
CA ASN A 345 8.61 -6.21 5.14
C ASN A 345 8.28 -6.27 6.63
N LYS A 346 7.98 -7.46 7.13
CA LYS A 346 7.75 -7.70 8.55
C LYS A 346 8.46 -8.99 8.98
N SER A 347 9.23 -8.93 10.05
CA SER A 347 9.88 -10.12 10.63
C SER A 347 10.66 -10.97 9.63
N GLY A 348 11.37 -10.34 8.68
CA GLY A 348 12.18 -11.02 7.68
C GLY A 348 11.38 -11.74 6.58
N LYS A 349 10.14 -11.34 6.35
CA LYS A 349 9.24 -11.84 5.29
C LYS A 349 8.72 -10.68 4.46
N THR A 350 8.39 -10.96 3.19
CA THR A 350 7.73 -10.00 2.29
C THR A 350 6.23 -10.22 2.32
N PHE A 351 5.47 -9.17 2.53
CA PHE A 351 4.02 -9.18 2.56
C PHE A 351 3.47 -8.34 1.42
N PHE A 352 2.69 -8.94 0.54
CA PHE A 352 1.85 -8.24 -0.43
C PHE A 352 0.41 -8.25 0.06
N TYR A 353 -0.19 -7.08 0.20
CA TYR A 353 -1.59 -6.89 0.54
C TYR A 353 -2.34 -6.38 -0.68
N ILE A 354 -3.41 -7.03 -1.05
CA ILE A 354 -4.29 -6.64 -2.15
C ILE A 354 -5.68 -6.45 -1.58
N TYR A 355 -6.22 -5.24 -1.70
CA TYR A 355 -7.55 -4.88 -1.23
C TYR A 355 -8.46 -4.69 -2.43
N LEU A 356 -9.59 -5.38 -2.47
CA LEU A 356 -10.63 -5.25 -3.49
C LEU A 356 -11.95 -4.89 -2.83
N PRO A 357 -12.59 -3.76 -3.21
CA PRO A 357 -13.89 -3.39 -2.66
C PRO A 357 -14.96 -4.46 -2.93
N LEU A 358 -15.77 -4.76 -1.91
CA LEU A 358 -16.91 -5.68 -2.00
C LEU A 358 -18.24 -4.93 -2.13
N ASP A 359 -18.28 -3.69 -1.68
CA ASP A 359 -19.42 -2.78 -1.83
C ASP A 359 -19.35 -2.07 -3.19
N LYS A 360 -20.52 -2.05 -3.86
CA LYS A 360 -20.68 -1.33 -5.14
C LYS A 360 -20.90 0.15 -4.90
#